data_13330d8aa29d34d55c0a2cddb27ddf7f
#
_entry.id   13330d8aa29d34d55c0a2cddb27ddf7f
#
_cell.length_a   1.000
_cell.length_b   1.000
_cell.length_c   1.000
_cell.angle_alpha   90.00
_cell.angle_beta   90.00
_cell.angle_gamma   90.00
#
_symmetry.space_group_name_H-M   'P 1'
#
loop_
_entity.id
_entity.type
_entity.pdbx_description
1 polymer ?
#
loop_
_entity_poly.entity_id
_entity_poly.type
_entity_poly.pdbx_seq_one_letter_code
_entity_poly.pdbx_strand_id
1 'polypeptide(L)'
;MSEKIYVVNTIALGAARWLLENKREELEAFFPHFFMQRAKERIESDFYRAEGFPALLSENCLYAREIGEQGILSSLWRMAEELSSGLEIRLRDIPIRQETVEILERFDLNPYYALSDGAYLAVTSHGDEIIEAARSAGLNCDEIGELRPGIARTVLNGESVRYLDRPQTEELNKVQ
;
A
#
# COMPACT_ATOMS: atom_id res chain seq x y z
N MET A 1 14.56 19.58 8.10
CA MET A 1 14.24 18.15 8.36
C MET A 1 13.94 17.45 7.04
N SER A 2 14.34 16.21 6.93
CA SER A 2 14.08 15.43 5.70
C SER A 2 12.60 15.05 5.61
N GLU A 3 12.10 15.03 4.37
CA GLU A 3 10.75 14.58 4.09
C GLU A 3 10.74 13.05 4.06
N LYS A 4 9.95 12.46 4.94
CA LYS A 4 9.79 11.01 5.03
C LYS A 4 8.55 10.54 4.28
N ILE A 5 8.58 9.30 3.85
CA ILE A 5 7.48 8.68 3.10
C ILE A 5 6.78 7.66 3.99
N TYR A 6 5.46 7.79 4.09
CA TYR A 6 4.61 6.93 4.94
C TYR A 6 3.55 6.23 4.11
N VAL A 7 3.23 5.01 4.51
CA VAL A 7 2.02 4.32 4.06
C VAL A 7 1.07 4.23 5.24
N VAL A 8 -0.15 4.70 5.04
CA VAL A 8 -1.23 4.57 6.00
C VAL A 8 -2.12 3.43 5.57
N ASN A 9 -2.40 2.50 6.48
CA ASN A 9 -3.11 1.26 6.25
C ASN A 9 -2.23 0.23 5.49
N THR A 10 -2.76 -0.94 5.23
CA THR A 10 -2.02 -1.99 4.52
C THR A 10 -2.31 -1.98 3.03
N ILE A 11 -1.35 -2.41 2.21
CA ILE A 11 -1.49 -2.39 0.76
C ILE A 11 -2.32 -3.56 0.24
N ALA A 12 -2.76 -3.43 -1.02
CA ALA A 12 -3.49 -4.45 -1.78
C ALA A 12 -4.83 -4.88 -1.16
N LEU A 13 -5.41 -4.06 -0.28
CA LEU A 13 -6.73 -4.32 0.30
C LEU A 13 -7.83 -4.39 -0.77
N GLY A 14 -7.81 -3.48 -1.72
CA GLY A 14 -8.78 -3.46 -2.82
C GLY A 14 -8.72 -4.73 -3.65
N ALA A 15 -7.49 -5.20 -3.95
CA ALA A 15 -7.29 -6.44 -4.69
C ALA A 15 -7.81 -7.65 -3.91
N ALA A 16 -7.48 -7.72 -2.63
CA ALA A 16 -7.93 -8.83 -1.77
C ALA A 16 -9.47 -8.85 -1.66
N ARG A 17 -10.09 -7.68 -1.48
CA ARG A 17 -11.57 -7.59 -1.43
C ARG A 17 -12.21 -8.04 -2.73
N TRP A 18 -11.67 -7.60 -3.86
CA TRP A 18 -12.17 -7.99 -5.17
C TRP A 18 -12.10 -9.51 -5.36
N LEU A 19 -10.98 -10.13 -4.97
CA LEU A 19 -10.79 -11.59 -5.08
C LEU A 19 -11.76 -12.34 -4.16
N LEU A 20 -11.95 -11.88 -2.93
CA LEU A 20 -12.91 -12.47 -2.00
C LEU A 20 -14.35 -12.42 -2.52
N GLU A 21 -14.72 -11.38 -3.25
CA GLU A 21 -16.05 -11.24 -3.83
C GLU A 21 -16.23 -12.01 -5.13
N ASN A 22 -15.21 -12.00 -6.00
CA ASN A 22 -15.34 -12.48 -7.38
C ASN A 22 -14.71 -13.84 -7.64
N LYS A 23 -13.83 -14.32 -6.75
CA LYS A 23 -13.14 -15.61 -6.84
C LYS A 23 -13.40 -16.48 -5.61
N ARG A 24 -14.53 -16.31 -5.00
CA ARG A 24 -14.89 -16.96 -3.76
C ARG A 24 -14.82 -18.47 -3.82
N GLU A 25 -15.37 -19.07 -4.87
CA GLU A 25 -15.39 -20.52 -5.02
C GLU A 25 -13.98 -21.11 -5.07
N GLU A 26 -13.08 -20.48 -5.85
CA GLU A 26 -11.70 -20.92 -5.95
C GLU A 26 -10.97 -20.79 -4.62
N LEU A 27 -11.21 -19.70 -3.89
CA LEU A 27 -10.59 -19.48 -2.58
C LEU A 27 -11.11 -20.48 -1.54
N GLU A 28 -12.42 -20.71 -1.50
CA GLU A 28 -13.05 -21.67 -0.55
C GLU A 28 -12.61 -23.11 -0.83
N ALA A 29 -12.30 -23.44 -2.08
CA ALA A 29 -11.77 -24.75 -2.43
C ALA A 29 -10.34 -24.95 -1.94
N PHE A 30 -9.56 -23.88 -1.78
CA PHE A 30 -8.16 -23.95 -1.40
C PHE A 30 -7.92 -23.68 0.09
N PHE A 31 -8.60 -22.67 0.66
CA PHE A 31 -8.42 -22.26 2.04
C PHE A 31 -9.48 -22.83 2.98
N PRO A 32 -9.14 -23.15 4.23
CA PRO A 32 -10.13 -23.56 5.24
C PRO A 32 -11.13 -22.43 5.52
N HIS A 33 -12.34 -22.80 5.92
CA HIS A 33 -13.38 -21.85 6.28
C HIS A 33 -12.92 -20.82 7.33
N PHE A 34 -12.18 -21.27 8.32
CA PHE A 34 -11.64 -20.42 9.37
C PHE A 34 -10.74 -19.31 8.79
N PHE A 35 -9.86 -19.66 7.85
CA PHE A 35 -9.00 -18.66 7.19
C PHE A 35 -9.84 -17.66 6.41
N MET A 36 -10.80 -18.13 5.63
CA MET A 36 -11.67 -17.28 4.80
C MET A 36 -12.43 -16.27 5.63
N GLN A 37 -12.98 -16.72 6.75
CA GLN A 37 -13.73 -15.85 7.67
C GLN A 37 -12.84 -14.77 8.26
N ARG A 38 -11.66 -15.15 8.75
CA ARG A 38 -10.69 -14.22 9.34
C ARG A 38 -10.20 -13.20 8.31
N ALA A 39 -9.88 -13.66 7.11
CA ALA A 39 -9.42 -12.80 6.03
C ALA A 39 -10.46 -11.75 5.68
N LYS A 40 -11.70 -12.18 5.50
CA LYS A 40 -12.81 -11.28 5.20
C LYS A 40 -12.99 -10.22 6.29
N GLU A 41 -13.06 -10.63 7.55
CA GLU A 41 -13.24 -9.71 8.68
C GLU A 41 -12.13 -8.67 8.77
N ARG A 42 -10.87 -9.09 8.67
CA ARG A 42 -9.72 -8.21 8.80
C ARG A 42 -9.59 -7.24 7.63
N ILE A 43 -9.74 -7.73 6.43
CA ILE A 43 -9.62 -6.92 5.21
C ILE A 43 -10.74 -5.88 5.14
N GLU A 44 -11.97 -6.27 5.40
CA GLU A 44 -13.11 -5.35 5.42
C GLU A 44 -12.98 -4.31 6.53
N SER A 45 -12.57 -4.73 7.72
CA SER A 45 -12.36 -3.82 8.84
C SER A 45 -11.32 -2.75 8.52
N ASP A 46 -10.18 -3.14 7.96
CA ASP A 46 -9.13 -2.20 7.57
C ASP A 46 -9.62 -1.23 6.50
N PHE A 47 -10.38 -1.73 5.54
CA PHE A 47 -10.93 -0.92 4.46
C PHE A 47 -11.90 0.14 5.00
N TYR A 48 -12.84 -0.24 5.85
CA TYR A 48 -13.83 0.67 6.42
C TYR A 48 -13.22 1.71 7.36
N ARG A 49 -12.18 1.35 8.10
CA ARG A 49 -11.49 2.31 8.98
C ARG A 49 -10.82 3.45 8.22
N ALA A 50 -10.51 3.23 6.95
CA ALA A 50 -9.88 4.22 6.11
C ALA A 50 -10.87 5.30 5.61
N GLU A 51 -12.16 5.07 5.72
CA GLU A 51 -13.17 6.03 5.27
C GLU A 51 -13.04 7.34 6.05
N GLY A 52 -12.96 8.46 5.32
CA GLY A 52 -12.83 9.80 5.91
C GLY A 52 -11.42 10.16 6.36
N PHE A 53 -10.49 9.21 6.42
CA PHE A 53 -9.11 9.49 6.83
C PHE A 53 -8.39 10.48 5.91
N PRO A 54 -8.60 10.48 4.58
CA PRO A 54 -7.91 11.40 3.66
C PRO A 54 -8.04 12.87 4.03
N ALA A 55 -9.16 13.26 4.64
CA ALA A 55 -9.39 14.65 5.04
C ALA A 55 -8.41 15.12 6.13
N LEU A 56 -7.86 14.19 6.89
CA LEU A 56 -6.91 14.48 7.97
C LEU A 56 -5.46 14.56 7.49
N LEU A 57 -5.19 14.10 6.26
CA LEU A 57 -3.83 14.04 5.71
C LEU A 57 -3.37 15.33 5.05
N SER A 58 -4.31 16.21 4.67
CA SER A 58 -4.01 17.28 3.72
C SER A 58 -3.27 18.50 4.30
N GLU A 59 -3.32 18.74 5.60
CA GLU A 59 -2.89 20.03 6.16
C GLU A 59 -1.39 20.20 6.32
N ASN A 60 -0.64 19.12 6.59
CA ASN A 60 0.80 19.18 6.87
C ASN A 60 1.64 18.24 6.03
N CYS A 61 1.10 17.76 4.93
CA CYS A 61 1.81 16.84 4.04
C CYS A 61 2.21 17.54 2.74
N LEU A 62 3.44 17.31 2.32
CA LEU A 62 3.91 17.72 0.99
C LEU A 62 3.14 16.98 -0.11
N TYR A 63 2.74 15.76 0.18
CA TYR A 63 2.01 14.88 -0.72
C TYR A 63 1.12 13.95 0.12
N ALA A 64 -0.12 13.76 -0.30
CA ALA A 64 -1.02 12.81 0.36
C ALA A 64 -2.09 12.36 -0.65
N ARG A 65 -2.06 11.07 -1.03
CA ARG A 65 -3.02 10.49 -1.99
C ARG A 65 -3.29 9.03 -1.70
N GLU A 66 -4.47 8.59 -2.08
CA GLU A 66 -4.81 7.18 -2.10
C GLU A 66 -3.91 6.44 -3.11
N ILE A 67 -3.46 5.24 -2.76
CA ILE A 67 -2.60 4.44 -3.62
C ILE A 67 -3.37 3.93 -4.85
N GLY A 68 -4.53 3.27 -4.64
CA GLY A 68 -5.45 2.90 -5.71
C GLY A 68 -4.89 1.88 -6.70
N GLU A 69 -5.26 2.07 -7.96
CA GLU A 69 -4.89 1.16 -9.07
C GLU A 69 -3.40 1.13 -9.33
N GLN A 70 -2.91 -0.03 -9.77
CA GLN A 70 -1.53 -0.33 -10.13
C GLN A 70 -0.58 -0.38 -8.93
N GLY A 71 -1.10 -0.22 -7.71
CA GLY A 71 -0.39 -0.49 -6.47
C GLY A 71 0.62 0.55 -6.03
N ILE A 72 1.27 0.22 -4.90
CA ILE A 72 2.18 1.13 -4.19
C ILE A 72 3.41 1.54 -5.03
N LEU A 73 4.03 0.60 -5.74
CA LEU A 73 5.26 0.93 -6.47
C LEU A 73 4.99 1.87 -7.64
N SER A 74 3.86 1.71 -8.33
CA SER A 74 3.44 2.63 -9.38
C SER A 74 3.08 4.01 -8.80
N SER A 75 2.43 4.05 -7.63
CA SER A 75 2.13 5.30 -6.93
C SER A 75 3.38 6.04 -6.50
N LEU A 76 4.40 5.33 -6.02
CA LEU A 76 5.68 5.93 -5.66
C LEU A 76 6.38 6.56 -6.85
N TRP A 77 6.34 5.91 -8.01
CA TRP A 77 6.87 6.49 -9.23
C TRP A 77 6.18 7.81 -9.58
N ARG A 78 4.84 7.81 -9.58
CA ARG A 78 4.04 9.02 -9.88
C ARG A 78 4.30 10.14 -8.89
N MET A 79 4.42 9.80 -7.62
CA MET A 79 4.76 10.76 -6.57
C MET A 79 6.10 11.41 -6.84
N ALA A 80 7.13 10.63 -7.15
CA ALA A 80 8.47 11.12 -7.44
C ALA A 80 8.48 12.02 -8.69
N GLU A 81 7.70 11.66 -9.71
CA GLU A 81 7.53 12.51 -10.91
C GLU A 81 6.88 13.85 -10.55
N GLU A 82 5.80 13.81 -9.79
CA GLU A 82 5.07 15.02 -9.38
C GLU A 82 5.91 15.95 -8.53
N LEU A 83 6.70 15.39 -7.61
CA LEU A 83 7.57 16.15 -6.71
C LEU A 83 8.93 16.47 -7.32
N SER A 84 9.22 15.97 -8.52
CA SER A 84 10.51 16.11 -9.20
C SER A 84 11.68 15.74 -8.26
N SER A 85 11.56 14.61 -7.59
CA SER A 85 12.49 14.19 -6.56
C SER A 85 12.97 12.75 -6.76
N GLY A 86 14.14 12.44 -6.21
CA GLY A 86 14.58 11.08 -5.97
C GLY A 86 13.93 10.55 -4.70
N LEU A 87 14.04 9.25 -4.49
CA LEU A 87 13.56 8.60 -3.28
C LEU A 87 14.37 7.34 -2.97
N GLU A 88 14.27 6.92 -1.72
CA GLU A 88 14.79 5.63 -1.26
C GLU A 88 13.72 4.96 -0.43
N ILE A 89 13.31 3.75 -0.84
CA ILE A 89 12.23 2.99 -0.23
C ILE A 89 12.79 1.69 0.34
N ARG A 90 12.36 1.33 1.53
CA ARG A 90 12.63 0.02 2.12
C ARG A 90 11.42 -0.88 1.88
N LEU A 91 11.58 -1.82 0.95
CA LEU A 91 10.47 -2.69 0.50
C LEU A 91 9.86 -3.48 1.66
N ARG A 92 10.69 -3.95 2.58
CA ARG A 92 10.27 -4.75 3.73
C ARG A 92 9.43 -3.97 4.75
N ASP A 93 9.49 -2.65 4.71
CA ASP A 93 8.73 -1.79 5.62
C ASP A 93 7.33 -1.48 5.12
N ILE A 94 7.02 -1.82 3.86
CA ILE A 94 5.68 -1.63 3.30
C ILE A 94 4.72 -2.61 3.96
N PRO A 95 3.67 -2.11 4.65
CA PRO A 95 2.78 -2.98 5.42
C PRO A 95 1.79 -3.73 4.53
N ILE A 96 1.65 -5.02 4.78
CA ILE A 96 0.69 -5.88 4.10
C ILE A 96 0.18 -6.94 5.08
N ARG A 97 -1.11 -7.26 5.01
CA ARG A 97 -1.68 -8.35 5.80
C ARG A 97 -1.24 -9.71 5.27
N GLN A 98 -0.97 -10.65 6.16
CA GLN A 98 -0.63 -12.02 5.76
C GLN A 98 -1.76 -12.64 4.94
N GLU A 99 -3.01 -12.41 5.32
CA GLU A 99 -4.17 -12.89 4.57
C GLU A 99 -4.18 -12.36 3.14
N THR A 100 -3.82 -11.09 2.96
CA THR A 100 -3.73 -10.47 1.63
C THR A 100 -2.64 -11.15 0.80
N VAL A 101 -1.47 -11.39 1.39
CA VAL A 101 -0.36 -12.08 0.71
C VAL A 101 -0.82 -13.46 0.22
N GLU A 102 -1.42 -14.25 1.09
CA GLU A 102 -1.85 -15.61 0.76
C GLU A 102 -2.94 -15.65 -0.30
N ILE A 103 -3.90 -14.73 -0.23
CA ILE A 103 -4.97 -14.63 -1.24
C ILE A 103 -4.42 -14.26 -2.61
N LEU A 104 -3.56 -13.24 -2.69
CA LEU A 104 -2.98 -12.83 -3.96
C LEU A 104 -2.03 -13.90 -4.53
N GLU A 105 -1.26 -14.54 -3.68
CA GLU A 105 -0.34 -15.60 -4.08
C GLU A 105 -1.08 -16.78 -4.75
N ARG A 106 -2.30 -17.08 -4.30
CA ARG A 106 -3.13 -18.14 -4.90
C ARG A 106 -3.37 -17.88 -6.39
N PHE A 107 -3.38 -16.63 -6.81
CA PHE A 107 -3.60 -16.22 -8.20
C PHE A 107 -2.32 -15.75 -8.89
N ASP A 108 -1.17 -15.93 -8.25
CA ASP A 108 0.13 -15.47 -8.75
C ASP A 108 0.16 -13.96 -9.05
N LEU A 109 -0.40 -13.17 -8.15
CA LEU A 109 -0.47 -11.72 -8.28
C LEU A 109 0.55 -11.05 -7.36
N ASN A 110 1.24 -10.02 -7.90
CA ASN A 110 2.19 -9.23 -7.13
C ASN A 110 1.46 -8.13 -6.35
N PRO A 111 1.45 -8.18 -5.01
CA PRO A 111 0.70 -7.20 -4.21
C PRO A 111 1.21 -5.76 -4.35
N TYR A 112 2.47 -5.57 -4.72
CA TYR A 112 3.04 -4.24 -4.88
C TYR A 112 2.53 -3.49 -6.11
N TYR A 113 1.92 -4.20 -7.06
CA TYR A 113 1.29 -3.66 -8.27
C TYR A 113 -0.20 -3.92 -8.33
N ALA A 114 -0.81 -4.29 -7.21
CA ALA A 114 -2.22 -4.62 -7.12
C ALA A 114 -3.03 -3.50 -6.45
N LEU A 115 -4.29 -3.40 -6.82
CA LEU A 115 -5.25 -2.41 -6.34
C LEU A 115 -5.19 -2.24 -4.83
N SER A 116 -4.91 -1.04 -4.37
CA SER A 116 -4.69 -0.70 -2.97
C SER A 116 -5.62 0.43 -2.51
N ASP A 117 -6.92 0.29 -2.76
CA ASP A 117 -7.93 1.19 -2.21
C ASP A 117 -7.90 1.11 -0.69
N GLY A 118 -8.11 2.24 -0.05
CA GLY A 118 -8.11 2.31 1.41
C GLY A 118 -6.72 2.44 2.02
N ALA A 119 -5.67 2.41 1.21
CA ALA A 119 -4.30 2.69 1.64
C ALA A 119 -3.82 4.01 1.03
N TYR A 120 -3.04 4.77 1.79
CA TYR A 120 -2.63 6.13 1.41
C TYR A 120 -1.13 6.28 1.47
N LEU A 121 -0.60 7.05 0.53
CA LEU A 121 0.79 7.42 0.44
C LEU A 121 0.93 8.88 0.86
N ALA A 122 1.81 9.16 1.81
CA ALA A 122 2.01 10.52 2.30
C ALA A 122 3.50 10.83 2.44
N VAL A 123 3.84 12.09 2.20
CA VAL A 123 5.19 12.64 2.40
C VAL A 123 5.10 13.82 3.35
N THR A 124 5.83 13.78 4.43
CA THR A 124 5.81 14.85 5.43
C THR A 124 7.11 14.86 6.25
N SER A 125 7.48 16.04 6.75
CA SER A 125 8.49 16.17 7.80
C SER A 125 7.88 16.13 9.20
N HIS A 126 6.55 15.97 9.30
CA HIS A 126 5.78 15.95 10.55
C HIS A 126 5.22 14.54 10.81
N GLY A 127 6.12 13.53 10.85
CA GLY A 127 5.73 12.14 10.97
C GLY A 127 4.91 11.82 12.21
N ASP A 128 5.20 12.46 13.35
CA ASP A 128 4.47 12.22 14.60
C ASP A 128 2.99 12.56 14.46
N GLU A 129 2.66 13.59 13.72
CA GLU A 129 1.27 14.03 13.52
C GLU A 129 0.48 12.99 12.69
N ILE A 130 1.07 12.48 11.62
CA ILE A 130 0.39 11.51 10.76
C ILE A 130 0.25 10.16 11.47
N ILE A 131 1.25 9.75 12.23
CA ILE A 131 1.21 8.52 13.03
C ILE A 131 0.09 8.60 14.07
N GLU A 132 -0.02 9.72 14.76
CA GLU A 132 -1.07 9.92 15.77
C GLU A 132 -2.47 9.97 15.14
N ALA A 133 -2.62 10.63 14.00
CA ALA A 133 -3.89 10.67 13.28
C ALA A 133 -4.33 9.27 12.84
N ALA A 134 -3.40 8.48 12.32
CA ALA A 134 -3.67 7.10 11.92
C ALA A 134 -4.05 6.24 13.13
N ARG A 135 -3.32 6.36 14.23
CA ARG A 135 -3.61 5.63 15.47
C ARG A 135 -5.03 5.94 15.98
N SER A 136 -5.41 7.20 15.96
CA SER A 136 -6.76 7.63 16.38
C SER A 136 -7.85 7.05 15.50
N ALA A 137 -7.56 6.78 14.24
CA ALA A 137 -8.49 6.14 13.30
C ALA A 137 -8.42 4.60 13.36
N GLY A 138 -7.53 4.05 14.18
CA GLY A 138 -7.33 2.60 14.27
C GLY A 138 -6.56 2.01 13.09
N LEU A 139 -5.76 2.83 12.42
CA LEU A 139 -4.98 2.43 11.23
C LEU A 139 -3.49 2.35 11.54
N ASN A 140 -2.79 1.49 10.81
CA ASN A 140 -1.34 1.46 10.81
C ASN A 140 -0.79 2.66 10.03
N CYS A 141 0.36 3.16 10.45
CA CYS A 141 1.10 4.16 9.71
C CYS A 141 2.58 3.80 9.79
N ASP A 142 3.18 3.49 8.67
CA ASP A 142 4.56 3.00 8.61
C ASP A 142 5.42 3.92 7.76
N GLU A 143 6.57 4.32 8.31
CA GLU A 143 7.59 5.01 7.53
C GLU A 143 8.29 3.99 6.64
N ILE A 144 8.25 4.20 5.33
CA ILE A 144 8.81 3.25 4.35
C ILE A 144 10.05 3.76 3.63
N GLY A 145 10.37 5.03 3.78
CA GLY A 145 11.49 5.62 3.08
C GLY A 145 11.55 7.13 3.24
N GLU A 146 12.30 7.76 2.34
CA GLU A 146 12.46 9.21 2.35
C GLU A 146 12.72 9.75 0.95
N LEU A 147 12.42 11.03 0.75
CA LEU A 147 12.82 11.72 -0.46
C LEU A 147 14.33 11.92 -0.45
N ARG A 148 14.94 11.89 -1.64
CA ARG A 148 16.37 12.10 -1.83
C ARG A 148 16.59 13.20 -2.85
N PRO A 149 17.70 13.97 -2.72
CA PRO A 149 18.10 14.89 -3.77
C PRO A 149 18.39 14.13 -5.08
N GLY A 150 18.19 14.81 -6.20
CA GLY A 150 18.47 14.23 -7.50
C GLY A 150 17.29 13.46 -8.08
N ILE A 151 17.59 12.51 -8.95
CA ILE A 151 16.58 11.79 -9.74
C ILE A 151 16.52 10.29 -9.46
N ALA A 152 17.46 9.76 -8.67
CA ALA A 152 17.53 8.32 -8.40
C ALA A 152 16.36 7.88 -7.52
N ARG A 153 15.67 6.83 -7.93
CA ARG A 153 14.54 6.22 -7.23
C ARG A 153 14.89 4.79 -6.92
N THR A 154 15.35 4.57 -5.69
CA THR A 154 15.90 3.27 -5.29
C THR A 154 14.97 2.53 -4.36
N VAL A 155 14.96 1.20 -4.53
CA VAL A 155 14.20 0.26 -3.69
C VAL A 155 15.20 -0.68 -3.04
N LEU A 156 15.24 -0.64 -1.71
CA LEU A 156 16.08 -1.52 -0.91
C LEU A 156 15.27 -2.75 -0.48
N ASN A 157 15.86 -3.92 -0.66
CA ASN A 157 15.27 -5.18 -0.17
C ASN A 157 16.39 -6.01 0.46
N GLY A 158 16.63 -5.76 1.76
CA GLY A 158 17.79 -6.30 2.44
C GLY A 158 19.07 -5.70 1.86
N GLU A 159 19.97 -6.53 1.37
CA GLU A 159 21.22 -6.09 0.72
C GLU A 159 21.02 -5.75 -0.76
N SER A 160 19.89 -6.12 -1.34
CA SER A 160 19.58 -5.86 -2.75
C SER A 160 19.13 -4.41 -2.93
N VAL A 161 19.67 -3.75 -3.95
CA VAL A 161 19.31 -2.39 -4.35
C VAL A 161 18.87 -2.42 -5.82
N ARG A 162 17.67 -1.92 -6.08
CA ARG A 162 17.15 -1.80 -7.45
C ARG A 162 16.61 -0.40 -7.68
N TYR A 163 16.48 -0.03 -8.94
CA TYR A 163 15.76 1.17 -9.30
C TYR A 163 14.25 0.87 -9.42
N LEU A 164 13.45 1.84 -9.03
CA LEU A 164 12.00 1.74 -9.16
C LEU A 164 11.61 1.74 -10.64
N ASP A 165 10.78 0.77 -11.02
CA ASP A 165 10.25 0.68 -12.38
C ASP A 165 9.15 1.72 -12.63
N ARG A 166 8.94 2.03 -13.90
CA ARG A 166 7.77 2.83 -14.33
C ARG A 166 6.48 2.12 -13.92
N PRO A 167 5.36 2.86 -13.85
CA PRO A 167 4.08 2.25 -13.50
C PRO A 167 3.77 1.02 -14.34
N GLN A 168 3.37 -0.06 -13.67
CA GLN A 168 3.07 -1.34 -14.28
C GLN A 168 1.55 -1.52 -14.41
N THR A 169 1.13 -2.46 -15.23
CA THR A 169 -0.28 -2.82 -15.38
C THR A 169 -0.84 -3.34 -14.06
N GLU A 170 -2.10 -3.00 -13.78
CA GLU A 170 -2.81 -3.50 -12.60
C GLU A 170 -2.83 -5.03 -12.59
N GLU A 171 -2.36 -5.62 -11.48
CA GLU A 171 -2.25 -7.08 -11.36
C GLU A 171 -3.60 -7.80 -11.46
N LEU A 172 -4.68 -7.19 -10.97
CA LEU A 172 -6.02 -7.79 -11.09
C LEU A 172 -6.45 -8.05 -12.53
N ASN A 173 -5.90 -7.34 -13.50
CA ASN A 173 -6.22 -7.55 -14.91
C ASN A 173 -5.88 -8.98 -15.38
N LYS A 174 -4.98 -9.66 -14.68
CA LYS A 174 -4.62 -11.05 -14.99
C LYS A 174 -5.75 -12.05 -14.71
N VAL A 175 -6.70 -11.68 -13.85
CA VAL A 175 -7.78 -12.59 -13.39
C VAL A 175 -9.17 -12.03 -13.60
N GLN A 176 -9.28 -10.85 -14.15
CA GLN A 176 -10.57 -10.25 -14.51
C GLN A 176 -11.13 -10.83 -15.81
#